data_446a3e2ac3086c3d17f9f96791e0f6ae
#
_entry.id   446a3e2ac3086c3d17f9f96791e0f6ae
#
_cell.length_a   1.000
_cell.length_b   1.000
_cell.length_c   1.000
_cell.angle_alpha   90.00
_cell.angle_beta   90.00
_cell.angle_gamma   90.00
#
_symmetry.space_group_name_H-M   'P 1'
#
loop_
_entity.id
_entity.type
_entity.pdbx_description
1 polymer ?
#
loop_
_entity_poly.entity_id
_entity_poly.type
_entity_poly.pdbx_seq_one_letter_code
_entity_poly.pdbx_strand_id
1 'polypeptide(L)'
;FLFFVVFAATAYSQDVTITGTVTDANSEPLVGVNVLVKGTTTGAITDIDGNFSVSGKKGSTLVFSYIGMLTQEVVYKGTALRVVMKDDSKALEEVVVIGYQTVKKSDLTGAVAVVDTKEMKKSAAGTLVSQMQGLATGINVRSSGRAGEDASIEIRGVGSLSNNSPLWVIDGMITDPGVDFNPADAESIQILKDASAAAIYGSRAANGVIIVTTKKGTKGPMKVNVSVKETLEWSPKFDLMNAAEYIKYNDIAYNEAIKDGIATVNSTQKHSQYDTNWQDEVLKTALVQDYNVSLSGGGDSGSYFVSAGYYNNDGVSYGNTFDRYSFRVNTQGKKGWFSFGENLAYSLTNTDPNQTNTYNDFLRMMPTIPIYDENNPGGYGYGDAAKYNTFGVNPIAREDLEYRHFRQNRLNGSLWLEFKPFEFLSYKFNGGIDLYFYENSWFRGEGNWTQNQEHRDPESQKARDNTYNMLIEHTLNFNKDFGKHHVDAVVGTTYQHHEWEGLWASRLNFPMLGNGDYLTVLNAGQSNQQNSNSISENAMISYLGRANYIYDDKYYLTATFRRDGTSR
;
A
#
# COMPACT_ATOMS: atom_id res chain seq x y z
N PHE A 1 -69.12 -13.69 -54.42
CA PHE A 1 -68.11 -13.60 -53.30
C PHE A 1 -66.74 -13.98 -53.84
N LEU A 2 -65.93 -12.95 -54.08
CA LEU A 2 -64.54 -13.11 -54.57
C LEU A 2 -63.56 -13.00 -53.38
N PHE A 3 -62.84 -14.08 -53.08
CA PHE A 3 -61.81 -14.06 -52.05
C PHE A 3 -60.46 -13.63 -52.71
N PHE A 4 -59.95 -12.46 -52.31
CA PHE A 4 -58.64 -12.00 -52.67
C PHE A 4 -57.65 -12.52 -51.61
N VAL A 5 -56.79 -13.49 -51.97
CA VAL A 5 -55.63 -13.97 -51.14
C VAL A 5 -54.47 -13.06 -51.46
N VAL A 6 -54.09 -12.19 -50.50
CA VAL A 6 -52.84 -11.42 -50.57
C VAL A 6 -51.69 -12.30 -50.06
N PHE A 7 -50.81 -12.74 -50.96
CA PHE A 7 -49.55 -13.39 -50.61
C PHE A 7 -48.56 -12.32 -50.18
N ALA A 8 -48.33 -12.18 -48.87
CA ALA A 8 -47.22 -11.40 -48.34
C ALA A 8 -45.93 -12.20 -48.52
N ALA A 9 -45.12 -11.86 -49.54
CA ALA A 9 -43.79 -12.39 -49.72
C ALA A 9 -42.90 -11.82 -48.62
N THR A 10 -42.63 -12.57 -47.56
CA THR A 10 -41.56 -12.30 -46.62
C THR A 10 -40.22 -12.55 -47.29
N ALA A 11 -39.53 -11.49 -47.68
CA ALA A 11 -38.17 -11.57 -48.18
C ALA A 11 -37.24 -11.98 -47.01
N TYR A 12 -36.91 -13.24 -46.92
CA TYR A 12 -35.83 -13.72 -46.05
C TYR A 12 -34.51 -13.20 -46.61
N SER A 13 -33.94 -12.17 -45.97
CA SER A 13 -32.57 -11.76 -46.23
C SER A 13 -31.64 -12.85 -45.73
N GLN A 14 -30.99 -13.58 -46.64
CA GLN A 14 -30.05 -14.60 -46.31
C GLN A 14 -28.80 -13.97 -45.64
N ASP A 15 -28.31 -14.61 -44.57
CA ASP A 15 -27.05 -14.23 -43.96
C ASP A 15 -25.92 -14.59 -44.93
N VAL A 16 -25.02 -13.67 -45.18
CA VAL A 16 -23.84 -13.83 -46.03
C VAL A 16 -22.59 -13.78 -45.19
N THR A 17 -21.56 -14.47 -45.61
CA THR A 17 -20.25 -14.38 -44.97
C THR A 17 -19.59 -13.07 -45.40
N ILE A 18 -19.35 -12.19 -44.44
CA ILE A 18 -18.67 -10.91 -44.61
C ILE A 18 -17.19 -11.15 -44.31
N THR A 19 -16.32 -10.90 -45.29
CA THR A 19 -14.88 -11.03 -45.12
C THR A 19 -14.17 -9.72 -45.35
N GLY A 20 -12.97 -9.59 -44.82
CA GLY A 20 -12.16 -8.37 -45.02
C GLY A 20 -10.82 -8.45 -44.29
N THR A 21 -10.04 -7.40 -44.44
CA THR A 21 -8.73 -7.23 -43.79
C THR A 21 -8.74 -5.96 -42.97
N VAL A 22 -8.07 -5.98 -41.81
CA VAL A 22 -7.87 -4.84 -40.92
C VAL A 22 -6.37 -4.57 -40.79
N THR A 23 -5.98 -3.32 -41.07
CA THR A 23 -4.58 -2.86 -40.97
C THR A 23 -4.49 -1.59 -40.12
N ASP A 24 -3.30 -1.25 -39.69
CA ASP A 24 -2.98 0.09 -39.14
C ASP A 24 -2.77 1.15 -40.24
N ALA A 25 -2.40 2.37 -39.84
CA ALA A 25 -2.11 3.47 -40.77
C ALA A 25 -0.87 3.24 -41.63
N ASN A 26 0.04 2.34 -41.24
CA ASN A 26 1.26 1.97 -41.97
C ASN A 26 1.04 0.76 -42.89
N SER A 27 -0.22 0.27 -42.97
CA SER A 27 -0.62 -0.93 -43.74
C SER A 27 -0.10 -2.24 -43.14
N GLU A 28 0.28 -2.28 -41.85
CA GLU A 28 0.61 -3.50 -41.14
C GLU A 28 -0.68 -4.22 -40.68
N PRO A 29 -0.80 -5.53 -40.83
CA PRO A 29 -1.99 -6.30 -40.44
C PRO A 29 -2.17 -6.27 -38.92
N LEU A 30 -3.40 -6.03 -38.46
CA LEU A 30 -3.75 -6.02 -37.05
C LEU A 30 -4.38 -7.33 -36.61
N VAL A 31 -3.66 -8.05 -35.76
CA VAL A 31 -4.07 -9.33 -35.15
C VAL A 31 -4.93 -9.08 -33.92
N GLY A 32 -6.04 -9.80 -33.77
CA GLY A 32 -6.84 -9.73 -32.54
C GLY A 32 -7.85 -8.57 -32.49
N VAL A 33 -8.11 -7.91 -33.61
CA VAL A 33 -9.19 -6.90 -33.70
C VAL A 33 -10.53 -7.58 -33.54
N ASN A 34 -11.34 -7.09 -32.61
CA ASN A 34 -12.71 -7.57 -32.42
C ASN A 34 -13.65 -6.94 -33.47
N VAL A 35 -14.32 -7.76 -34.24
CA VAL A 35 -15.27 -7.38 -35.30
C VAL A 35 -16.66 -7.86 -34.89
N LEU A 36 -17.58 -6.94 -34.58
CA LEU A 36 -18.93 -7.25 -34.08
C LEU A 36 -19.97 -6.70 -35.04
N VAL A 37 -21.00 -7.47 -35.36
CA VAL A 37 -22.18 -6.97 -36.08
C VAL A 37 -23.05 -6.17 -35.11
N LYS A 38 -23.19 -4.87 -35.35
CA LYS A 38 -23.90 -3.92 -34.48
C LYS A 38 -25.32 -4.38 -34.17
N GLY A 39 -25.62 -4.41 -32.86
CA GLY A 39 -26.96 -4.84 -32.40
C GLY A 39 -27.16 -6.35 -32.30
N THR A 40 -26.11 -7.15 -32.48
CA THR A 40 -26.14 -8.61 -32.35
C THR A 40 -25.00 -9.10 -31.45
N THR A 41 -25.00 -10.39 -31.14
CA THR A 41 -23.87 -11.09 -30.46
C THR A 41 -22.93 -11.76 -31.44
N THR A 42 -23.12 -11.59 -32.76
CA THR A 42 -22.33 -12.23 -33.82
C THR A 42 -21.06 -11.42 -34.06
N GLY A 43 -19.89 -12.04 -33.85
CA GLY A 43 -18.59 -11.39 -34.03
C GLY A 43 -17.51 -12.37 -34.45
N ALA A 44 -16.34 -11.83 -34.80
CA ALA A 44 -15.13 -12.56 -35.15
C ALA A 44 -13.91 -11.74 -34.65
N ILE A 45 -12.74 -12.42 -34.62
CA ILE A 45 -11.46 -11.78 -34.29
C ILE A 45 -10.54 -11.94 -35.51
N THR A 46 -9.75 -10.91 -35.82
CA THR A 46 -8.79 -10.98 -36.94
C THR A 46 -7.64 -11.95 -36.66
N ASP A 47 -7.23 -12.68 -37.72
CA ASP A 47 -6.09 -13.61 -37.70
C ASP A 47 -4.72 -12.86 -37.80
N ILE A 48 -3.64 -13.64 -37.91
CA ILE A 48 -2.26 -13.10 -37.98
C ILE A 48 -1.98 -12.23 -39.22
N ASP A 49 -2.78 -12.38 -40.27
CA ASP A 49 -2.71 -11.57 -41.49
C ASP A 49 -3.74 -10.42 -41.48
N GLY A 50 -4.41 -10.21 -40.36
CA GLY A 50 -5.45 -9.18 -40.18
C GLY A 50 -6.78 -9.52 -40.84
N ASN A 51 -6.99 -10.78 -41.33
CA ASN A 51 -8.23 -11.15 -41.98
C ASN A 51 -9.32 -11.52 -40.98
N PHE A 52 -10.56 -11.23 -41.31
CA PHE A 52 -11.73 -11.66 -40.53
C PHE A 52 -12.81 -12.26 -41.42
N SER A 53 -13.65 -13.08 -40.81
CA SER A 53 -14.84 -13.67 -41.42
C SER A 53 -15.97 -13.71 -40.40
N VAL A 54 -17.09 -13.03 -40.70
CA VAL A 54 -18.24 -12.96 -39.80
C VAL A 54 -19.56 -13.09 -40.58
N SER A 55 -20.56 -13.75 -39.99
CA SER A 55 -21.89 -13.90 -40.62
C SER A 55 -22.73 -12.62 -40.38
N GLY A 56 -23.36 -12.10 -41.46
CA GLY A 56 -24.18 -10.91 -41.35
C GLY A 56 -25.00 -10.67 -42.60
N LYS A 57 -25.80 -9.61 -42.63
CA LYS A 57 -26.65 -9.25 -43.77
C LYS A 57 -26.07 -8.11 -44.58
N LYS A 58 -26.34 -8.03 -45.85
CA LYS A 58 -26.00 -6.86 -46.66
C LYS A 58 -26.69 -5.60 -46.06
N GLY A 59 -25.91 -4.55 -45.78
CA GLY A 59 -26.35 -3.35 -45.08
C GLY A 59 -26.10 -3.38 -43.57
N SER A 60 -25.60 -4.49 -42.99
CA SER A 60 -25.20 -4.52 -41.58
C SER A 60 -24.02 -3.59 -41.32
N THR A 61 -24.02 -2.94 -40.17
CA THR A 61 -22.90 -2.15 -39.66
C THR A 61 -21.97 -3.06 -38.83
N LEU A 62 -20.70 -3.11 -39.18
CA LEU A 62 -19.67 -3.80 -38.41
C LEU A 62 -18.95 -2.81 -37.54
N VAL A 63 -18.71 -3.14 -36.28
CA VAL A 63 -17.96 -2.39 -35.30
C VAL A 63 -16.60 -3.05 -35.11
N PHE A 64 -15.54 -2.32 -35.42
CA PHE A 64 -14.15 -2.75 -35.26
C PHE A 64 -13.59 -2.10 -34.01
N SER A 65 -13.11 -2.87 -33.05
CA SER A 65 -12.48 -2.39 -31.84
C SER A 65 -11.17 -3.12 -31.55
N TYR A 66 -10.13 -2.34 -31.19
CA TYR A 66 -8.80 -2.84 -30.84
C TYR A 66 -8.17 -1.94 -29.78
N ILE A 67 -7.34 -2.52 -28.92
CA ILE A 67 -6.68 -1.76 -27.83
C ILE A 67 -5.75 -0.73 -28.44
N GLY A 68 -5.89 0.54 -28.03
CA GLY A 68 -5.07 1.66 -28.52
C GLY A 68 -5.50 2.24 -29.85
N MET A 69 -6.65 1.79 -30.43
CA MET A 69 -7.17 2.29 -31.70
C MET A 69 -8.60 2.81 -31.59
N LEU A 70 -8.95 3.82 -32.40
CA LEU A 70 -10.30 4.35 -32.47
C LEU A 70 -11.27 3.29 -32.97
N THR A 71 -12.33 3.04 -32.22
CA THR A 71 -13.42 2.19 -32.67
C THR A 71 -14.04 2.73 -33.95
N GLN A 72 -14.17 1.91 -34.98
CA GLN A 72 -14.74 2.30 -36.27
C GLN A 72 -16.01 1.51 -36.59
N GLU A 73 -16.97 2.17 -37.21
CA GLU A 73 -18.20 1.54 -37.71
C GLU A 73 -18.18 1.58 -39.24
N VAL A 74 -18.33 0.44 -39.88
CA VAL A 74 -18.33 0.29 -41.34
C VAL A 74 -19.56 -0.46 -41.79
N VAL A 75 -20.29 0.11 -42.75
CA VAL A 75 -21.49 -0.53 -43.34
C VAL A 75 -21.05 -1.51 -44.45
N TYR A 76 -21.48 -2.77 -44.35
CA TYR A 76 -21.18 -3.77 -45.36
C TYR A 76 -22.06 -3.57 -46.62
N LYS A 77 -21.39 -3.24 -47.74
CA LYS A 77 -22.05 -2.98 -49.04
C LYS A 77 -22.09 -4.17 -50.01
N GLY A 78 -21.52 -5.32 -49.62
CA GLY A 78 -21.54 -6.55 -50.45
C GLY A 78 -20.23 -6.90 -51.11
N THR A 79 -19.13 -6.19 -50.74
CA THR A 79 -17.77 -6.49 -51.18
C THR A 79 -16.86 -6.68 -49.98
N ALA A 80 -15.74 -7.45 -50.13
CA ALA A 80 -14.76 -7.62 -49.07
C ALA A 80 -14.30 -6.25 -48.51
N LEU A 81 -14.24 -6.13 -47.18
CA LEU A 81 -13.92 -4.87 -46.49
C LEU A 81 -12.40 -4.73 -46.31
N ARG A 82 -11.92 -3.52 -46.54
CA ARG A 82 -10.58 -3.11 -46.08
C ARG A 82 -10.78 -1.99 -45.06
N VAL A 83 -10.34 -2.24 -43.83
CA VAL A 83 -10.49 -1.32 -42.73
C VAL A 83 -9.12 -0.90 -42.24
N VAL A 84 -8.82 0.39 -42.31
CA VAL A 84 -7.60 0.96 -41.75
C VAL A 84 -7.98 1.58 -40.43
N MET A 85 -7.53 0.98 -39.32
CA MET A 85 -7.73 1.53 -37.99
C MET A 85 -6.76 2.68 -37.75
N LYS A 86 -7.25 3.69 -37.07
CA LYS A 86 -6.46 4.86 -36.70
C LYS A 86 -6.09 4.73 -35.24
N ASP A 87 -4.87 5.08 -34.91
CA ASP A 87 -4.46 5.19 -33.53
C ASP A 87 -5.42 6.11 -32.78
N ASP A 88 -5.87 5.66 -31.61
CA ASP A 88 -6.56 6.52 -30.68
C ASP A 88 -5.51 7.45 -30.05
N SER A 89 -5.14 8.51 -30.76
CA SER A 89 -4.24 9.54 -30.24
C SER A 89 -4.85 10.29 -29.04
N LYS A 90 -6.14 10.04 -28.73
CA LYS A 90 -6.76 10.33 -27.43
C LYS A 90 -6.63 9.17 -26.45
N ALA A 91 -5.97 8.05 -26.83
CA ALA A 91 -5.67 6.98 -25.92
C ALA A 91 -4.80 7.54 -24.80
N LEU A 92 -5.51 7.94 -23.72
CA LEU A 92 -4.92 8.20 -22.42
C LEU A 92 -3.71 9.15 -22.48
N GLU A 93 -3.94 10.41 -22.74
CA GLU A 93 -3.06 11.44 -22.21
C GLU A 93 -3.03 11.19 -20.70
N GLU A 94 -1.99 10.48 -20.24
CA GLU A 94 -1.79 10.15 -18.84
C GLU A 94 -1.69 11.48 -18.08
N VAL A 95 -2.77 11.83 -17.38
CA VAL A 95 -2.79 13.01 -16.52
C VAL A 95 -2.23 12.66 -15.16
N VAL A 96 -1.42 13.53 -14.64
CA VAL A 96 -0.79 13.37 -13.31
C VAL A 96 -1.15 14.55 -12.43
N VAL A 97 -1.34 14.28 -11.13
CA VAL A 97 -1.56 15.32 -10.14
C VAL A 97 -0.21 15.79 -9.61
N ILE A 98 0.11 17.07 -9.77
CA ILE A 98 1.32 17.66 -9.19
C ILE A 98 0.94 18.87 -8.35
N GLY A 99 1.15 18.76 -7.06
CA GLY A 99 0.74 19.78 -6.12
C GLY A 99 -0.77 20.01 -6.20
N TYR A 100 -1.15 21.16 -6.64
CA TYR A 100 -2.55 21.62 -6.67
C TYR A 100 -3.14 21.61 -8.09
N GLN A 101 -2.44 21.04 -9.05
CA GLN A 101 -2.81 21.04 -10.46
C GLN A 101 -2.84 19.62 -11.03
N THR A 102 -3.75 19.38 -11.98
CA THR A 102 -3.76 18.17 -12.80
C THR A 102 -3.23 18.55 -14.17
N VAL A 103 -2.10 17.96 -14.56
CA VAL A 103 -1.40 18.27 -15.80
C VAL A 103 -1.18 17.00 -16.63
N LYS A 104 -1.03 17.13 -17.95
CA LYS A 104 -0.64 16.01 -18.78
C LYS A 104 0.80 15.60 -18.45
N LYS A 105 1.07 14.31 -18.42
CA LYS A 105 2.42 13.77 -18.15
C LYS A 105 3.43 14.27 -19.19
N SER A 106 2.99 14.44 -20.46
CA SER A 106 3.79 15.01 -21.55
C SER A 106 4.28 16.44 -21.27
N ASP A 107 3.52 17.21 -20.50
CA ASP A 107 3.77 18.63 -20.25
C ASP A 107 4.67 18.87 -19.04
N LEU A 108 5.12 17.78 -18.42
CA LEU A 108 5.99 17.83 -17.25
C LEU A 108 7.45 17.95 -17.65
N THR A 109 8.12 18.93 -17.07
CA THR A 109 9.58 19.11 -17.21
C THR A 109 10.39 18.26 -16.23
N GLY A 110 9.73 17.63 -15.23
CA GLY A 110 10.35 16.79 -14.19
C GLY A 110 10.07 15.29 -14.36
N ALA A 111 10.96 14.44 -13.84
CA ALA A 111 10.77 12.97 -13.89
C ALA A 111 9.68 12.51 -12.91
N VAL A 112 8.58 12.05 -13.46
CA VAL A 112 7.46 11.44 -12.74
C VAL A 112 7.32 9.98 -13.14
N ALA A 113 7.25 9.08 -12.15
CA ALA A 113 6.86 7.71 -12.38
C ALA A 113 5.42 7.48 -11.89
N VAL A 114 4.70 6.62 -12.59
CA VAL A 114 3.37 6.17 -12.19
C VAL A 114 3.48 4.68 -11.89
N VAL A 115 2.90 4.26 -10.77
CA VAL A 115 2.84 2.85 -10.38
C VAL A 115 1.63 2.20 -11.04
N ASP A 116 1.82 1.04 -11.65
CA ASP A 116 0.70 0.25 -12.17
C ASP A 116 -0.09 -0.36 -11.00
N THR A 117 -1.21 0.26 -10.66
CA THR A 117 -2.07 -0.19 -9.56
C THR A 117 -2.77 -1.52 -9.85
N LYS A 118 -2.84 -1.96 -11.10
CA LYS A 118 -3.38 -3.30 -11.45
C LYS A 118 -2.38 -4.39 -11.10
N GLU A 119 -1.10 -4.19 -11.41
CA GLU A 119 -0.02 -5.10 -11.01
C GLU A 119 0.15 -5.09 -9.50
N MET A 120 0.11 -3.91 -8.86
CA MET A 120 0.19 -3.76 -7.40
C MET A 120 -0.86 -4.62 -6.67
N LYS A 121 -2.10 -4.63 -7.14
CA LYS A 121 -3.21 -5.40 -6.55
C LYS A 121 -3.07 -6.92 -6.65
N LYS A 122 -2.12 -7.45 -7.42
CA LYS A 122 -1.79 -8.88 -7.47
C LYS A 122 -0.95 -9.33 -6.27
N SER A 123 -0.28 -8.41 -5.61
CA SER A 123 0.50 -8.68 -4.40
C SER A 123 -0.41 -9.06 -3.23
N ALA A 124 0.05 -9.99 -2.40
CA ALA A 124 -0.58 -10.38 -1.14
C ALA A 124 -0.15 -9.50 0.05
N ALA A 125 0.87 -8.65 -0.14
CA ALA A 125 1.39 -7.80 0.93
C ALA A 125 0.31 -6.88 1.50
N GLY A 126 0.29 -6.71 2.83
CA GLY A 126 -0.77 -5.99 3.54
C GLY A 126 -0.68 -4.47 3.46
N THR A 127 0.51 -3.91 3.17
CA THR A 127 0.72 -2.46 3.16
C THR A 127 0.89 -1.91 1.76
N LEU A 128 0.52 -0.63 1.55
CA LEU A 128 0.66 0.04 0.27
C LEU A 128 2.13 0.06 -0.19
N VAL A 129 3.04 0.36 0.73
CA VAL A 129 4.48 0.45 0.46
C VAL A 129 5.04 -0.89 0.00
N SER A 130 4.71 -1.98 0.72
CA SER A 130 5.15 -3.33 0.35
C SER A 130 4.63 -3.76 -1.03
N GLN A 131 3.39 -3.40 -1.37
CA GLN A 131 2.80 -3.70 -2.68
C GLN A 131 3.47 -2.93 -3.83
N MET A 132 4.17 -1.82 -3.56
CA MET A 132 4.88 -1.03 -4.58
C MET A 132 6.25 -1.63 -4.96
N GLN A 133 6.73 -2.66 -4.25
CA GLN A 133 8.05 -3.25 -4.47
C GLN A 133 8.21 -3.74 -5.93
N GLY A 134 9.26 -3.26 -6.61
CA GLY A 134 9.57 -3.63 -7.99
C GLY A 134 8.71 -2.98 -9.08
N LEU A 135 7.69 -2.17 -8.73
CA LEU A 135 6.74 -1.63 -9.71
C LEU A 135 7.11 -0.25 -10.28
N ALA A 136 8.12 0.40 -9.75
CA ALA A 136 8.57 1.68 -10.30
C ALA A 136 10.10 1.80 -10.29
N THR A 137 10.65 2.35 -11.37
CA THR A 137 12.11 2.57 -11.46
C THR A 137 12.57 3.66 -10.50
N GLY A 138 13.74 3.47 -9.87
CA GLY A 138 14.37 4.45 -8.98
C GLY A 138 13.71 4.56 -7.60
N ILE A 139 12.89 3.59 -7.22
CA ILE A 139 12.47 3.35 -5.84
C ILE A 139 13.09 2.06 -5.31
N ASN A 140 13.45 2.06 -4.05
CA ASN A 140 13.89 0.90 -3.31
C ASN A 140 12.92 0.68 -2.15
N VAL A 141 12.29 -0.49 -2.10
CA VAL A 141 11.35 -0.89 -1.04
C VAL A 141 11.95 -2.07 -0.31
N ARG A 142 12.04 -1.97 1.02
CA ARG A 142 12.54 -3.02 1.90
C ARG A 142 11.49 -3.34 2.95
N SER A 143 10.97 -4.55 2.92
CA SER A 143 10.06 -5.10 3.92
C SER A 143 10.81 -6.04 4.86
N SER A 144 10.44 -6.03 6.14
CA SER A 144 10.91 -7.00 7.13
C SER A 144 10.24 -8.38 6.96
N GLY A 145 9.10 -8.43 6.26
CA GLY A 145 8.27 -9.62 6.16
C GLY A 145 7.41 -9.91 7.39
N ARG A 146 7.44 -9.06 8.42
CA ARG A 146 6.58 -9.20 9.60
C ARG A 146 5.16 -8.70 9.34
N ALA A 147 4.19 -9.42 9.85
CA ALA A 147 2.80 -8.96 9.81
C ALA A 147 2.66 -7.66 10.64
N GLY A 148 1.95 -6.66 10.09
CA GLY A 148 1.70 -5.39 10.77
C GLY A 148 2.88 -4.42 10.82
N GLU A 149 3.99 -4.71 10.13
CA GLU A 149 5.12 -3.79 9.98
C GLU A 149 5.13 -3.18 8.58
N ASP A 150 5.34 -1.88 8.49
CA ASP A 150 5.40 -1.22 7.18
C ASP A 150 6.79 -1.37 6.55
N ALA A 151 6.83 -1.35 5.23
CA ALA A 151 8.08 -1.38 4.50
C ALA A 151 8.72 0.02 4.46
N SER A 152 10.05 0.07 4.49
CA SER A 152 10.77 1.31 4.19
C SER A 152 10.85 1.54 2.69
N ILE A 153 10.71 2.81 2.27
CA ILE A 153 10.81 3.21 0.87
C ILE A 153 11.79 4.36 0.71
N GLU A 154 12.63 4.29 -0.30
CA GLU A 154 13.61 5.32 -0.66
C GLU A 154 13.49 5.66 -2.15
N ILE A 155 13.63 6.93 -2.50
CA ILE A 155 13.64 7.41 -3.88
C ILE A 155 15.07 7.82 -4.24
N ARG A 156 15.65 7.20 -5.28
CA ARG A 156 17.03 7.44 -5.77
C ARG A 156 18.13 7.18 -4.73
N GLY A 157 17.82 6.38 -3.70
CA GLY A 157 18.78 5.96 -2.68
C GLY A 157 18.88 6.89 -1.47
N VAL A 158 19.88 6.65 -0.64
CA VAL A 158 20.13 7.36 0.63
C VAL A 158 20.75 8.72 0.36
N GLY A 159 20.05 9.80 0.70
CA GLY A 159 20.52 11.19 0.56
C GLY A 159 20.87 11.86 1.90
N SER A 160 20.52 11.25 3.03
CA SER A 160 20.71 11.80 4.37
C SER A 160 21.10 10.70 5.36
N LEU A 161 21.87 11.06 6.39
CA LEU A 161 22.20 10.16 7.50
C LEU A 161 21.07 10.04 8.53
N SER A 162 20.05 10.91 8.47
CA SER A 162 18.96 10.94 9.47
C SER A 162 17.64 10.38 8.95
N ASN A 163 17.08 10.94 7.86
CA ASN A 163 15.80 10.52 7.30
C ASN A 163 15.83 10.55 5.78
N ASN A 164 15.47 9.44 5.15
CA ASN A 164 15.40 9.28 3.70
C ASN A 164 13.99 8.97 3.18
N SER A 165 12.99 8.97 4.07
CA SER A 165 11.61 8.73 3.67
C SER A 165 11.09 9.83 2.77
N PRO A 166 10.39 9.50 1.67
CA PRO A 166 9.72 10.48 0.84
C PRO A 166 8.55 11.12 1.57
N LEU A 167 8.12 12.28 1.09
CA LEU A 167 6.88 12.90 1.55
C LEU A 167 5.69 12.19 0.90
N TRP A 168 4.69 11.84 1.71
CA TRP A 168 3.45 11.28 1.21
C TRP A 168 2.33 12.31 1.16
N VAL A 169 1.52 12.21 0.10
CA VAL A 169 0.33 13.05 -0.10
C VAL A 169 -0.82 12.15 -0.52
N ILE A 170 -1.83 12.00 0.32
CA ILE A 170 -3.01 11.18 0.05
C ILE A 170 -4.21 12.11 -0.12
N ASP A 171 -4.81 12.14 -1.31
CA ASP A 171 -5.94 13.02 -1.68
C ASP A 171 -5.73 14.50 -1.29
N GLY A 172 -4.47 14.98 -1.38
CA GLY A 172 -4.07 16.34 -1.02
C GLY A 172 -3.65 16.54 0.44
N MET A 173 -3.88 15.57 1.33
CA MET A 173 -3.37 15.59 2.70
C MET A 173 -1.91 15.10 2.74
N ILE A 174 -1.05 15.87 3.41
CA ILE A 174 0.32 15.44 3.70
C ILE A 174 0.27 14.49 4.91
N THR A 175 0.37 13.19 4.62
CA THR A 175 0.22 12.14 5.62
C THR A 175 0.75 10.81 5.09
N ASP A 176 1.43 10.03 5.92
CA ASP A 176 1.91 8.69 5.56
C ASP A 176 0.74 7.70 5.45
N PRO A 177 0.77 6.76 4.47
CA PRO A 177 -0.25 5.72 4.38
C PRO A 177 -0.28 4.82 5.64
N GLY A 178 0.88 4.43 6.18
CA GLY A 178 0.97 3.50 7.30
C GLY A 178 0.43 2.11 6.99
N VAL A 179 0.44 1.24 8.01
CA VAL A 179 -0.15 -0.11 7.92
C VAL A 179 -1.68 -0.09 7.90
N ASP A 180 -2.26 1.02 8.29
CA ASP A 180 -3.71 1.24 8.38
C ASP A 180 -4.36 1.62 7.05
N PHE A 181 -3.60 2.06 6.04
CA PHE A 181 -4.13 2.35 4.72
C PHE A 181 -4.49 1.08 3.96
N ASN A 182 -5.72 1.01 3.44
CA ASN A 182 -6.15 -0.12 2.59
C ASN A 182 -5.66 0.08 1.14
N PRO A 183 -4.70 -0.75 0.64
CA PRO A 183 -4.18 -0.62 -0.73
C PRO A 183 -5.24 -0.79 -1.81
N ALA A 184 -6.35 -1.51 -1.52
CA ALA A 184 -7.45 -1.69 -2.46
C ALA A 184 -8.15 -0.37 -2.82
N ASP A 185 -8.03 0.66 -1.96
CA ASP A 185 -8.63 1.98 -2.20
C ASP A 185 -7.79 2.88 -3.13
N ALA A 186 -6.52 2.54 -3.40
CA ALA A 186 -5.69 3.32 -4.30
C ALA A 186 -6.19 3.22 -5.76
N GLU A 187 -6.37 4.38 -6.40
CA GLU A 187 -6.68 4.54 -7.83
C GLU A 187 -5.40 4.76 -8.63
N SER A 188 -4.58 5.72 -8.21
CA SER A 188 -3.29 6.01 -8.84
C SER A 188 -2.23 6.37 -7.81
N ILE A 189 -0.98 6.04 -8.12
CA ILE A 189 0.19 6.40 -7.31
C ILE A 189 1.22 7.02 -8.24
N GLN A 190 1.66 8.21 -7.89
CA GLN A 190 2.61 9.00 -8.67
C GLN A 190 3.82 9.33 -7.81
N ILE A 191 5.01 9.25 -8.38
CA ILE A 191 6.27 9.44 -7.68
C ILE A 191 7.03 10.60 -8.34
N LEU A 192 7.12 11.72 -7.63
CA LEU A 192 7.91 12.88 -8.04
C LEU A 192 9.34 12.69 -7.56
N LYS A 193 10.24 12.40 -8.50
CA LYS A 193 11.64 12.07 -8.20
C LYS A 193 12.57 13.28 -8.28
N ASP A 194 12.14 14.35 -8.96
CA ASP A 194 12.95 15.54 -9.19
C ASP A 194 12.54 16.70 -8.30
N ALA A 195 13.53 17.47 -7.86
CA ALA A 195 13.31 18.64 -7.02
C ALA A 195 12.39 19.69 -7.67
N SER A 196 12.43 19.85 -8.99
CA SER A 196 11.56 20.80 -9.72
C SER A 196 10.07 20.43 -9.63
N ALA A 197 9.75 19.14 -9.72
CA ALA A 197 8.37 18.65 -9.56
C ALA A 197 7.93 18.69 -8.10
N ALA A 198 8.85 18.40 -7.17
CA ALA A 198 8.59 18.31 -5.73
C ALA A 198 8.59 19.68 -5.02
N ALA A 199 9.17 20.73 -5.64
CA ALA A 199 9.39 22.06 -5.02
C ALA A 199 8.12 22.71 -4.44
N ILE A 200 6.95 22.45 -5.03
CA ILE A 200 5.68 22.99 -4.56
C ILE A 200 5.29 22.46 -3.15
N TYR A 201 5.86 21.33 -2.73
CA TYR A 201 5.65 20.73 -1.40
C TYR A 201 6.68 21.22 -0.35
N GLY A 202 7.67 22.07 -0.77
CA GLY A 202 8.65 22.68 0.11
C GLY A 202 9.83 21.77 0.48
N SER A 203 10.59 22.16 1.52
CA SER A 203 11.81 21.48 1.95
C SER A 203 11.60 20.03 2.40
N ARG A 204 10.41 19.68 2.88
CA ARG A 204 10.06 18.30 3.28
C ARG A 204 10.04 17.32 2.11
N ALA A 205 9.95 17.82 0.88
CA ALA A 205 9.98 17.03 -0.34
C ALA A 205 11.40 16.75 -0.88
N ALA A 206 12.44 17.01 -0.10
CA ALA A 206 13.85 16.83 -0.51
C ALA A 206 14.16 15.39 -0.94
N ASN A 207 13.51 14.40 -0.31
CA ASN A 207 13.66 12.98 -0.63
C ASN A 207 12.64 12.49 -1.69
N GLY A 208 11.97 13.40 -2.40
CA GLY A 208 10.89 13.11 -3.34
C GLY A 208 9.50 13.09 -2.69
N VAL A 209 8.48 12.94 -3.53
CA VAL A 209 7.07 12.94 -3.09
C VAL A 209 6.35 11.76 -3.72
N ILE A 210 5.54 11.07 -2.93
CA ILE A 210 4.62 10.03 -3.39
C ILE A 210 3.19 10.55 -3.22
N ILE A 211 2.47 10.65 -4.32
CA ILE A 211 1.10 11.14 -4.35
C ILE A 211 0.19 9.94 -4.60
N VAL A 212 -0.73 9.71 -3.68
CA VAL A 212 -1.76 8.68 -3.78
C VAL A 212 -3.11 9.35 -4.00
N THR A 213 -3.78 8.98 -5.08
CA THR A 213 -5.18 9.36 -5.31
C THR A 213 -6.05 8.14 -5.03
N THR A 214 -7.08 8.30 -4.20
CA THR A 214 -7.99 7.21 -3.89
C THR A 214 -9.15 7.15 -4.87
N LYS A 215 -9.80 5.99 -4.94
CA LYS A 215 -10.94 5.73 -5.83
C LYS A 215 -12.08 6.70 -5.56
N LYS A 216 -12.71 7.16 -6.63
CA LYS A 216 -13.86 8.05 -6.62
C LYS A 216 -15.02 7.42 -7.38
N GLY A 217 -16.22 7.90 -7.11
CA GLY A 217 -17.37 7.56 -7.93
C GLY A 217 -17.27 8.13 -9.34
N THR A 218 -17.78 7.39 -10.31
CA THR A 218 -17.88 7.82 -11.70
C THR A 218 -19.33 7.88 -12.13
N LYS A 219 -19.64 8.72 -13.14
CA LYS A 219 -20.97 8.77 -13.74
C LYS A 219 -21.38 7.40 -14.29
N GLY A 220 -22.56 6.93 -13.93
CA GLY A 220 -23.11 5.66 -14.37
C GLY A 220 -23.91 4.95 -13.29
N PRO A 221 -24.50 3.80 -13.61
CA PRO A 221 -25.23 2.99 -12.65
C PRO A 221 -24.30 2.52 -11.51
N MET A 222 -24.91 2.18 -10.39
CA MET A 222 -24.19 1.61 -9.24
C MET A 222 -23.43 0.36 -9.66
N LYS A 223 -22.13 0.34 -9.35
CA LYS A 223 -21.25 -0.83 -9.50
C LYS A 223 -20.89 -1.37 -8.12
N VAL A 224 -20.95 -2.67 -7.99
CA VAL A 224 -20.52 -3.40 -6.78
C VAL A 224 -19.28 -4.20 -7.15
N ASN A 225 -18.21 -4.03 -6.39
CA ASN A 225 -17.02 -4.85 -6.53
C ASN A 225 -16.81 -5.61 -5.23
N VAL A 226 -16.55 -6.92 -5.34
CA VAL A 226 -16.18 -7.78 -4.22
C VAL A 226 -14.86 -8.44 -4.58
N SER A 227 -13.89 -8.37 -3.67
CA SER A 227 -12.59 -9.03 -3.81
C SER A 227 -12.36 -9.90 -2.58
N VAL A 228 -12.03 -11.16 -2.81
CA VAL A 228 -11.66 -12.14 -1.79
C VAL A 228 -10.33 -12.72 -2.19
N LYS A 229 -9.33 -12.59 -1.34
CA LYS A 229 -8.02 -13.20 -1.52
C LYS A 229 -7.65 -13.97 -0.27
N GLU A 230 -7.20 -15.19 -0.47
CA GLU A 230 -6.58 -16.02 0.56
C GLU A 230 -5.22 -16.47 0.04
N THR A 231 -4.20 -16.24 0.84
CA THR A 231 -2.81 -16.51 0.46
C THR A 231 -2.13 -17.28 1.58
N LEU A 232 -1.34 -18.26 1.21
CA LEU A 232 -0.44 -18.93 2.14
C LEU A 232 0.96 -18.31 2.01
N GLU A 233 1.48 -17.84 3.13
CA GLU A 233 2.85 -17.31 3.24
C GLU A 233 3.72 -18.27 4.05
N TRP A 234 4.95 -18.44 3.62
CA TRP A 234 5.96 -19.20 4.35
C TRP A 234 7.33 -18.57 4.18
N SER A 235 8.21 -18.79 5.14
CA SER A 235 9.60 -18.36 5.07
C SER A 235 10.48 -19.50 4.58
N PRO A 236 11.45 -19.25 3.68
CA PRO A 236 12.49 -20.22 3.37
C PRO A 236 13.27 -20.60 4.64
N LYS A 237 13.62 -21.88 4.76
CA LYS A 237 14.42 -22.42 5.86
C LYS A 237 15.87 -22.58 5.44
N PHE A 238 16.77 -22.43 6.39
CA PHE A 238 18.19 -22.68 6.20
C PHE A 238 18.50 -24.15 6.48
N ASP A 239 19.55 -24.68 5.84
CA ASP A 239 20.10 -25.97 6.19
C ASP A 239 21.03 -25.80 7.41
N LEU A 240 20.50 -26.08 8.60
CA LEU A 240 21.20 -25.94 9.87
C LEU A 240 21.66 -27.30 10.37
N MET A 241 22.74 -27.31 11.17
CA MET A 241 23.23 -28.53 11.81
C MET A 241 22.21 -29.08 12.80
N ASN A 242 22.00 -30.39 12.78
CA ASN A 242 21.32 -31.11 13.87
C ASN A 242 22.23 -31.24 15.10
N ALA A 243 21.71 -31.76 16.22
CA ALA A 243 22.46 -31.85 17.46
C ALA A 243 23.72 -32.71 17.34
N ALA A 244 23.69 -33.82 16.59
CA ALA A 244 24.85 -34.71 16.42
C ALA A 244 25.97 -34.03 15.60
N GLU A 245 25.59 -33.32 14.53
CA GLU A 245 26.55 -32.54 13.72
C GLU A 245 27.12 -31.37 14.53
N TYR A 246 26.28 -30.65 15.25
CA TYR A 246 26.71 -29.55 16.09
C TYR A 246 27.72 -30.00 17.15
N ILE A 247 27.45 -31.08 17.90
CA ILE A 247 28.36 -31.65 18.89
C ILE A 247 29.70 -32.04 18.25
N LYS A 248 29.65 -32.74 17.12
CA LYS A 248 30.84 -33.17 16.38
C LYS A 248 31.76 -31.99 16.01
N TYR A 249 31.17 -30.94 15.39
CA TYR A 249 31.97 -29.79 14.96
C TYR A 249 32.41 -28.91 16.14
N ASN A 250 31.59 -28.80 17.17
CA ASN A 250 31.94 -28.11 18.40
C ASN A 250 33.14 -28.81 19.11
N ASP A 251 33.15 -30.14 19.21
CA ASP A 251 34.26 -30.91 19.76
C ASP A 251 35.56 -30.74 18.96
N ILE A 252 35.47 -30.72 17.62
CA ILE A 252 36.63 -30.44 16.76
C ILE A 252 37.19 -29.04 17.07
N ALA A 253 36.32 -28.03 17.12
CA ALA A 253 36.73 -26.64 17.38
C ALA A 253 37.42 -26.48 18.75
N TYR A 254 36.87 -27.08 19.82
CA TYR A 254 37.47 -27.06 21.15
C TYR A 254 38.80 -27.82 21.23
N ASN A 255 38.89 -28.98 20.58
CA ASN A 255 40.12 -29.76 20.55
C ASN A 255 41.25 -29.00 19.83
N GLU A 256 40.98 -28.33 18.73
CA GLU A 256 41.97 -27.49 18.04
C GLU A 256 42.35 -26.26 18.91
N ALA A 257 41.35 -25.58 19.52
CA ALA A 257 41.60 -24.45 20.40
C ALA A 257 42.45 -24.82 21.63
N ILE A 258 42.34 -26.05 22.16
CA ILE A 258 43.19 -26.56 23.23
C ILE A 258 44.64 -26.78 22.73
N LYS A 259 44.81 -27.37 21.52
CA LYS A 259 46.14 -27.54 20.92
C LYS A 259 46.85 -26.21 20.71
N ASP A 260 46.10 -25.19 20.30
CA ASP A 260 46.63 -23.84 20.08
C ASP A 260 46.80 -23.03 21.38
N GLY A 261 46.45 -23.59 22.53
CA GLY A 261 46.54 -22.92 23.84
C GLY A 261 45.49 -21.81 24.06
N ILE A 262 44.47 -21.75 23.21
CA ILE A 262 43.39 -20.75 23.28
C ILE A 262 42.31 -21.17 24.29
N ALA A 263 42.01 -22.47 24.41
CA ALA A 263 41.06 -23.03 25.37
C ALA A 263 41.74 -24.00 26.34
N THR A 264 41.22 -24.09 27.57
CA THR A 264 41.70 -24.97 28.64
C THR A 264 40.75 -26.09 29.00
N VAL A 265 39.51 -26.04 28.48
CA VAL A 265 38.44 -27.00 28.78
C VAL A 265 37.85 -27.57 27.51
N ASN A 266 37.42 -28.82 27.57
CA ASN A 266 36.68 -29.46 26.48
C ASN A 266 35.28 -28.88 26.32
N SER A 267 34.67 -29.12 25.15
CA SER A 267 33.27 -28.82 24.89
C SER A 267 32.34 -29.46 25.91
N THR A 268 31.37 -28.73 26.39
CA THR A 268 30.32 -29.20 27.32
C THR A 268 29.12 -29.82 26.61
N GLN A 269 29.09 -29.84 25.28
CA GLN A 269 27.95 -30.26 24.45
C GLN A 269 27.72 -31.80 24.38
N LYS A 270 28.60 -32.59 25.00
CA LYS A 270 28.72 -34.04 24.76
C LYS A 270 27.52 -34.92 25.10
N HIS A 271 26.54 -34.43 25.81
CA HIS A 271 25.51 -35.28 26.41
C HIS A 271 24.09 -34.78 26.19
N SER A 272 23.82 -34.01 25.14
CA SER A 272 22.46 -33.61 24.87
C SER A 272 21.63 -34.80 24.40
N GLN A 273 20.48 -34.96 25.01
CA GLN A 273 19.41 -35.87 24.58
C GLN A 273 18.39 -35.19 23.64
N TYR A 274 18.59 -33.89 23.35
CA TYR A 274 17.70 -33.06 22.56
C TYR A 274 18.28 -32.81 21.18
N ASP A 275 17.37 -32.70 20.20
CA ASP A 275 17.69 -32.31 18.83
C ASP A 275 16.56 -31.37 18.33
N THR A 276 16.62 -30.11 18.77
CA THR A 276 15.58 -29.13 18.54
C THR A 276 15.83 -28.42 17.23
N ASN A 277 14.92 -28.54 16.26
CA ASN A 277 14.93 -27.71 15.06
C ASN A 277 14.20 -26.39 15.33
N TRP A 278 14.94 -25.39 15.80
CA TRP A 278 14.38 -24.10 16.18
C TRP A 278 13.66 -23.36 15.04
N GLN A 279 14.01 -23.63 13.79
CA GLN A 279 13.28 -23.05 12.65
C GLN A 279 11.86 -23.63 12.54
N ASP A 280 11.70 -24.95 12.76
CA ASP A 280 10.41 -25.61 12.68
C ASP A 280 9.47 -25.21 13.82
N GLU A 281 10.04 -24.85 14.98
CA GLU A 281 9.27 -24.41 16.14
C GLU A 281 8.79 -22.96 16.02
N VAL A 282 9.56 -22.11 15.33
CA VAL A 282 9.28 -20.67 15.23
C VAL A 282 8.60 -20.31 13.93
N LEU A 283 8.95 -20.97 12.82
CA LEU A 283 8.41 -20.64 11.50
C LEU A 283 7.23 -21.52 11.13
N LYS A 284 6.13 -20.90 10.78
CA LYS A 284 4.90 -21.56 10.35
C LYS A 284 4.46 -21.10 8.97
N THR A 285 3.57 -21.86 8.33
CA THR A 285 2.82 -21.36 7.19
C THR A 285 1.68 -20.48 7.72
N ALA A 286 1.66 -19.22 7.30
CA ALA A 286 0.65 -18.25 7.69
C ALA A 286 -0.47 -18.19 6.65
N LEU A 287 -1.70 -17.98 7.11
CA LEU A 287 -2.84 -17.64 6.29
C LEU A 287 -2.98 -16.11 6.25
N VAL A 288 -3.03 -15.55 5.04
CA VAL A 288 -3.36 -14.15 4.79
C VAL A 288 -4.74 -14.05 4.16
N GLN A 289 -5.61 -13.26 4.75
CA GLN A 289 -6.98 -13.02 4.30
C GLN A 289 -7.15 -11.55 3.96
N ASP A 290 -7.62 -11.24 2.73
CA ASP A 290 -7.87 -9.87 2.26
C ASP A 290 -9.23 -9.79 1.57
N TYR A 291 -10.21 -9.25 2.28
CA TYR A 291 -11.60 -9.15 1.85
C TYR A 291 -12.00 -7.69 1.69
N ASN A 292 -12.43 -7.33 0.47
CA ASN A 292 -12.83 -5.96 0.17
C ASN A 292 -14.17 -5.93 -0.56
N VAL A 293 -15.04 -5.02 -0.16
CA VAL A 293 -16.26 -4.69 -0.86
C VAL A 293 -16.30 -3.20 -1.16
N SER A 294 -16.71 -2.83 -2.37
CA SER A 294 -16.92 -1.42 -2.71
C SER A 294 -18.14 -1.19 -3.58
N LEU A 295 -18.75 -0.02 -3.37
CA LEU A 295 -19.89 0.50 -4.10
C LEU A 295 -19.49 1.81 -4.74
N SER A 296 -19.76 2.00 -6.03
CA SER A 296 -19.50 3.27 -6.70
C SER A 296 -20.59 3.57 -7.72
N GLY A 297 -20.87 4.84 -7.92
CA GLY A 297 -21.87 5.28 -8.89
C GLY A 297 -21.97 6.79 -8.94
N GLY A 298 -22.85 7.31 -9.80
CA GLY A 298 -23.08 8.73 -9.89
C GLY A 298 -23.96 9.15 -11.06
N GLY A 299 -24.37 10.41 -11.02
CA GLY A 299 -25.12 11.08 -12.07
C GLY A 299 -24.39 12.31 -12.61
N ASP A 300 -25.14 13.21 -13.27
CA ASP A 300 -24.59 14.46 -13.81
C ASP A 300 -24.16 15.46 -12.74
N SER A 301 -24.79 15.38 -11.55
CA SER A 301 -24.59 16.34 -10.47
C SER A 301 -23.68 15.85 -9.34
N GLY A 302 -23.30 14.58 -9.32
CA GLY A 302 -22.42 14.05 -8.28
C GLY A 302 -22.19 12.57 -8.39
N SER A 303 -21.16 12.09 -7.67
CA SER A 303 -20.77 10.69 -7.61
C SER A 303 -20.32 10.31 -6.22
N TYR A 304 -20.33 9.01 -5.93
CA TYR A 304 -19.95 8.43 -4.66
C TYR A 304 -19.14 7.16 -4.83
N PHE A 305 -18.24 6.93 -3.90
CA PHE A 305 -17.51 5.69 -3.69
C PHE A 305 -17.55 5.36 -2.20
N VAL A 306 -17.89 4.11 -1.87
CA VAL A 306 -17.88 3.60 -0.50
C VAL A 306 -17.17 2.26 -0.52
N SER A 307 -16.26 2.03 0.42
CA SER A 307 -15.58 0.74 0.57
C SER A 307 -15.51 0.31 2.03
N ALA A 308 -15.46 -1.00 2.22
CA ALA A 308 -15.11 -1.65 3.48
C ALA A 308 -14.13 -2.79 3.20
N GLY A 309 -13.13 -2.94 4.05
CA GLY A 309 -12.09 -3.94 3.93
C GLY A 309 -11.75 -4.60 5.26
N TYR A 310 -11.42 -5.87 5.20
CA TYR A 310 -10.84 -6.65 6.27
C TYR A 310 -9.56 -7.32 5.75
N TYR A 311 -8.48 -7.17 6.49
CA TYR A 311 -7.20 -7.83 6.22
C TYR A 311 -6.72 -8.49 7.50
N ASN A 312 -6.31 -9.76 7.41
CA ASN A 312 -5.66 -10.49 8.48
C ASN A 312 -4.41 -11.19 7.95
N ASN A 313 -3.36 -11.20 8.75
CA ASN A 313 -2.13 -11.97 8.52
C ASN A 313 -1.68 -12.60 9.84
N ASP A 314 -1.73 -13.93 9.90
CA ASP A 314 -1.30 -14.70 11.08
C ASP A 314 0.23 -14.73 11.27
N GLY A 315 1.00 -14.04 10.39
CA GLY A 315 2.44 -13.99 10.43
C GLY A 315 3.15 -15.33 10.27
N VAL A 316 4.28 -15.34 9.57
CA VAL A 316 5.10 -16.55 9.34
C VAL A 316 5.93 -16.96 10.55
N SER A 317 6.00 -16.13 11.57
CA SER A 317 6.73 -16.41 12.82
C SER A 317 5.81 -16.46 14.01
N TYR A 318 6.17 -17.32 14.97
CA TYR A 318 5.46 -17.48 16.23
C TYR A 318 5.27 -16.14 16.95
N GLY A 319 4.07 -15.87 17.47
CA GLY A 319 3.73 -14.67 18.24
C GLY A 319 3.40 -13.43 17.38
N ASN A 320 3.56 -13.46 16.05
CA ASN A 320 3.27 -12.31 15.20
C ASN A 320 1.89 -12.43 14.54
N THR A 321 1.04 -11.42 14.76
CA THR A 321 -0.27 -11.30 14.10
C THR A 321 -0.59 -9.85 13.74
N PHE A 322 -1.43 -9.68 12.73
CA PHE A 322 -1.92 -8.37 12.32
C PHE A 322 -3.31 -8.45 11.72
N ASP A 323 -4.20 -7.57 12.16
CA ASP A 323 -5.48 -7.37 11.49
C ASP A 323 -5.79 -5.89 11.26
N ARG A 324 -6.52 -5.62 10.18
CA ARG A 324 -6.98 -4.28 9.81
C ARG A 324 -8.43 -4.32 9.35
N TYR A 325 -9.24 -3.45 9.93
CA TYR A 325 -10.57 -3.08 9.47
C TYR A 325 -10.49 -1.68 8.86
N SER A 326 -11.03 -1.50 7.67
CA SER A 326 -11.01 -0.21 6.97
C SER A 326 -12.37 0.12 6.39
N PHE A 327 -12.70 1.42 6.42
CA PHE A 327 -13.90 1.97 5.82
C PHE A 327 -13.56 3.30 5.15
N ARG A 328 -14.09 3.52 3.94
CA ARG A 328 -13.90 4.77 3.20
C ARG A 328 -15.18 5.23 2.53
N VAL A 329 -15.39 6.55 2.54
CA VAL A 329 -16.43 7.24 1.77
C VAL A 329 -15.78 8.40 1.03
N ASN A 330 -16.00 8.49 -0.27
CA ASN A 330 -15.61 9.62 -1.09
C ASN A 330 -16.84 10.06 -1.88
N THR A 331 -17.28 11.30 -1.68
CA THR A 331 -18.36 11.88 -2.49
C THR A 331 -17.92 13.18 -3.12
N GLN A 332 -18.53 13.50 -4.24
CA GLN A 332 -18.35 14.79 -4.90
C GLN A 332 -19.61 15.21 -5.61
N GLY A 333 -19.81 16.53 -5.64
CA GLY A 333 -20.96 17.13 -6.31
C GLY A 333 -20.59 18.39 -7.07
N LYS A 334 -21.38 18.70 -8.11
CA LYS A 334 -21.21 19.90 -8.93
C LYS A 334 -22.56 20.51 -9.30
N LYS A 335 -22.66 21.83 -9.16
CA LYS A 335 -23.81 22.60 -9.62
C LYS A 335 -23.35 23.93 -10.20
N GLY A 336 -23.42 24.04 -11.52
CA GLY A 336 -22.93 25.21 -12.25
C GLY A 336 -21.44 25.48 -12.01
N TRP A 337 -21.12 26.65 -11.46
CA TRP A 337 -19.76 27.11 -11.15
C TRP A 337 -19.24 26.65 -9.77
N PHE A 338 -20.06 25.92 -9.00
CA PHE A 338 -19.70 25.41 -7.67
C PHE A 338 -19.52 23.90 -7.70
N SER A 339 -18.43 23.41 -7.12
CA SER A 339 -18.17 21.99 -6.89
C SER A 339 -17.72 21.78 -5.45
N PHE A 340 -17.99 20.62 -4.90
CA PHE A 340 -17.55 20.21 -3.56
C PHE A 340 -17.27 18.71 -3.54
N GLY A 341 -16.52 18.27 -2.55
CA GLY A 341 -16.36 16.86 -2.27
C GLY A 341 -15.70 16.63 -0.93
N GLU A 342 -15.88 15.42 -0.43
CA GLU A 342 -15.19 14.95 0.76
C GLU A 342 -14.53 13.61 0.49
N ASN A 343 -13.49 13.34 1.27
CA ASN A 343 -12.84 12.04 1.41
C ASN A 343 -12.78 11.75 2.91
N LEU A 344 -13.32 10.64 3.34
CA LEU A 344 -13.30 10.21 4.73
C LEU A 344 -12.87 8.75 4.78
N ALA A 345 -11.86 8.45 5.59
CA ALA A 345 -11.40 7.09 5.84
C ALA A 345 -11.25 6.86 7.34
N TYR A 346 -11.71 5.71 7.79
CA TYR A 346 -11.48 5.20 9.14
C TYR A 346 -10.81 3.84 9.05
N SER A 347 -9.84 3.60 9.92
CA SER A 347 -9.21 2.30 10.08
C SER A 347 -8.98 1.97 11.55
N LEU A 348 -9.09 0.68 11.85
CA LEU A 348 -8.70 0.06 13.10
C LEU A 348 -7.69 -1.04 12.78
N THR A 349 -6.53 -1.01 13.43
CA THR A 349 -5.55 -2.10 13.34
C THR A 349 -5.23 -2.64 14.72
N ASN A 350 -5.00 -3.95 14.78
CA ASN A 350 -4.42 -4.62 15.93
C ASN A 350 -3.17 -5.36 15.47
N THR A 351 -2.11 -5.28 16.24
CA THR A 351 -0.82 -5.91 15.94
C THR A 351 -0.25 -6.53 17.20
N ASP A 352 0.07 -7.81 17.12
CA ASP A 352 0.94 -8.47 18.10
C ASP A 352 2.31 -8.63 17.42
N PRO A 353 3.27 -7.75 17.70
CA PRO A 353 4.60 -7.84 17.09
C PRO A 353 5.44 -8.90 17.82
N ASN A 354 6.34 -9.55 17.10
CA ASN A 354 7.35 -10.35 17.74
C ASN A 354 8.19 -9.52 18.72
N GLN A 355 8.48 -10.08 19.89
CA GLN A 355 9.30 -9.42 20.91
C GLN A 355 10.81 -9.48 20.60
N THR A 356 11.20 -10.38 19.70
CA THR A 356 12.60 -10.66 19.39
C THR A 356 12.94 -10.37 17.93
N ASN A 357 14.22 -10.32 17.63
CA ASN A 357 14.71 -10.52 16.28
C ASN A 357 14.66 -12.02 15.96
N THR A 358 13.46 -12.52 15.74
CA THR A 358 13.11 -13.94 15.64
C THR A 358 14.07 -14.73 14.75
N TYR A 359 14.43 -14.21 13.58
CA TYR A 359 15.38 -14.88 12.68
C TYR A 359 16.78 -14.99 13.25
N ASN A 360 17.26 -13.96 13.95
CA ASN A 360 18.56 -13.98 14.57
C ASN A 360 18.59 -14.92 15.78
N ASP A 361 17.50 -14.98 16.53
CA ASP A 361 17.40 -15.78 17.74
C ASP A 361 17.36 -17.27 17.41
N PHE A 362 16.49 -17.75 16.51
CA PHE A 362 16.43 -19.18 16.18
C PHE A 362 17.69 -19.68 15.45
N LEU A 363 18.38 -18.81 14.66
CA LEU A 363 19.64 -19.18 14.01
C LEU A 363 20.82 -19.34 14.99
N ARG A 364 20.72 -18.70 16.15
CA ARG A 364 21.77 -18.75 17.19
C ARG A 364 21.50 -19.79 18.27
N MET A 365 20.25 -20.23 18.39
CA MET A 365 19.94 -21.29 19.35
C MET A 365 20.54 -22.61 18.92
N MET A 366 21.14 -23.30 19.88
CA MET A 366 21.77 -24.58 19.64
C MET A 366 20.73 -25.71 19.62
N PRO A 367 20.86 -26.67 18.70
CA PRO A 367 19.90 -27.79 18.61
C PRO A 367 19.93 -28.71 19.83
N THR A 368 20.99 -28.60 20.65
CA THR A 368 21.15 -29.36 21.91
C THR A 368 20.31 -28.83 23.07
N ILE A 369 19.59 -27.72 22.90
CA ILE A 369 18.78 -27.08 23.94
C ILE A 369 17.31 -27.43 23.71
N PRO A 370 16.58 -27.89 24.74
CA PRO A 370 15.14 -28.11 24.64
C PRO A 370 14.36 -26.80 24.64
N ILE A 371 13.13 -26.82 24.14
CA ILE A 371 12.21 -25.67 24.24
C ILE A 371 11.82 -25.43 25.70
N TYR A 372 11.51 -26.51 26.42
CA TYR A 372 11.05 -26.49 27.82
C TYR A 372 12.06 -27.20 28.72
N ASP A 373 12.32 -26.62 29.91
CA ASP A 373 13.11 -27.23 30.99
C ASP A 373 12.51 -26.78 32.34
N GLU A 374 11.83 -27.67 33.01
CA GLU A 374 11.15 -27.42 34.30
C GLU A 374 12.11 -26.99 35.42
N ASN A 375 13.41 -27.24 35.30
CA ASN A 375 14.42 -26.83 36.28
C ASN A 375 14.80 -25.35 36.15
N ASN A 376 14.36 -24.69 35.08
CA ASN A 376 14.68 -23.27 34.82
C ASN A 376 13.51 -22.37 35.29
N PRO A 377 13.80 -21.14 35.75
CA PRO A 377 12.78 -20.15 36.01
C PRO A 377 11.91 -19.88 34.75
N GLY A 378 10.59 -20.08 34.92
CA GLY A 378 9.63 -19.94 33.81
C GLY A 378 9.42 -21.23 33.02
N GLY A 379 10.19 -22.32 33.27
CA GLY A 379 9.98 -23.63 32.65
C GLY A 379 10.51 -23.77 31.21
N TYR A 380 11.35 -22.86 30.75
CA TYR A 380 11.90 -22.88 29.37
C TYR A 380 13.38 -23.24 29.33
N GLY A 381 13.77 -23.93 28.25
CA GLY A 381 15.16 -24.23 27.98
C GLY A 381 15.91 -23.00 27.47
N TYR A 382 17.06 -22.74 28.03
CA TYR A 382 18.01 -21.74 27.56
C TYR A 382 19.43 -22.21 27.81
N GLY A 383 20.42 -21.50 27.25
CA GLY A 383 21.81 -21.85 27.45
C GLY A 383 22.24 -21.76 28.90
N ASP A 384 23.05 -22.75 29.30
CA ASP A 384 23.76 -22.79 30.55
C ASP A 384 25.22 -23.12 30.24
N ALA A 385 26.13 -22.23 30.63
CA ALA A 385 27.59 -22.43 30.40
C ALA A 385 28.10 -23.75 30.96
N ALA A 386 27.50 -24.29 32.00
CA ALA A 386 27.87 -25.57 32.58
C ALA A 386 27.31 -26.78 31.81
N LYS A 387 26.15 -26.65 31.19
CA LYS A 387 25.46 -27.73 30.48
C LYS A 387 25.53 -27.61 28.96
N TYR A 388 25.30 -26.43 28.41
CA TYR A 388 25.05 -26.23 26.98
C TYR A 388 25.99 -25.21 26.31
N ASN A 389 26.80 -24.49 27.07
CA ASN A 389 27.78 -23.50 26.59
C ASN A 389 27.21 -22.62 25.43
N THR A 390 26.18 -21.88 25.70
CA THR A 390 25.38 -21.25 24.64
C THR A 390 25.37 -19.74 24.73
N PHE A 391 25.15 -19.16 23.56
CA PHE A 391 24.69 -17.79 23.33
C PHE A 391 23.38 -17.87 22.55
N GLY A 392 22.27 -17.71 23.14
CA GLY A 392 21.02 -17.71 22.42
C GLY A 392 19.88 -17.25 23.31
N VAL A 393 18.88 -16.72 22.67
CA VAL A 393 17.59 -16.39 23.25
C VAL A 393 16.62 -17.46 22.81
N ASN A 394 15.97 -18.15 23.75
CA ASN A 394 14.87 -19.04 23.41
C ASN A 394 13.72 -18.16 22.85
N PRO A 395 13.44 -18.21 21.55
CA PRO A 395 12.45 -17.31 20.95
C PRO A 395 11.01 -17.63 21.40
N ILE A 396 10.71 -18.90 21.66
CA ILE A 396 9.39 -19.32 22.17
C ILE A 396 9.18 -18.79 23.59
N ALA A 397 10.18 -19.00 24.48
CA ALA A 397 10.10 -18.49 25.84
C ALA A 397 9.88 -16.98 25.90
N ARG A 398 10.53 -16.24 25.02
CA ARG A 398 10.39 -14.80 25.01
C ARG A 398 9.02 -14.34 24.55
N GLU A 399 8.46 -14.95 23.52
CA GLU A 399 7.11 -14.62 23.05
C GLU A 399 6.04 -15.01 24.08
N ASP A 400 6.20 -16.13 24.79
CA ASP A 400 5.24 -16.58 25.79
C ASP A 400 5.32 -15.78 27.10
N LEU A 401 6.53 -15.38 27.51
CA LEU A 401 6.75 -14.61 28.74
C LEU A 401 6.61 -13.10 28.56
N GLU A 402 6.69 -12.59 27.34
CA GLU A 402 6.61 -11.18 27.03
C GLU A 402 5.54 -10.92 25.98
N TYR A 403 4.44 -10.29 26.37
CA TYR A 403 3.33 -9.97 25.49
C TYR A 403 3.34 -8.48 25.14
N ARG A 404 3.09 -8.17 23.88
CA ARG A 404 2.89 -6.80 23.41
C ARG A 404 1.74 -6.75 22.43
N HIS A 405 0.89 -5.76 22.59
CA HIS A 405 -0.26 -5.53 21.74
C HIS A 405 -0.37 -4.06 21.38
N PHE A 406 -0.45 -3.76 20.09
CA PHE A 406 -0.72 -2.44 19.55
C PHE A 406 -2.12 -2.37 18.99
N ARG A 407 -2.85 -1.34 19.37
CA ARG A 407 -4.12 -1.00 18.77
C ARG A 407 -4.07 0.42 18.25
N GLN A 408 -4.42 0.63 16.99
CA GLN A 408 -4.44 1.94 16.37
C GLN A 408 -5.80 2.21 15.74
N ASN A 409 -6.38 3.36 16.05
CA ASN A 409 -7.55 3.92 15.38
C ASN A 409 -7.09 5.15 14.62
N ARG A 410 -7.45 5.26 13.35
CA ARG A 410 -7.15 6.43 12.54
C ARG A 410 -8.39 6.93 11.84
N LEU A 411 -8.61 8.23 11.91
CA LEU A 411 -9.61 8.94 11.11
C LEU A 411 -8.89 9.96 10.25
N ASN A 412 -8.91 9.76 8.94
CA ASN A 412 -8.33 10.67 7.96
C ASN A 412 -9.44 11.20 7.05
N GLY A 413 -9.47 12.51 6.82
CA GLY A 413 -10.50 13.07 5.96
C GLY A 413 -10.20 14.47 5.48
N SER A 414 -10.79 14.84 4.35
CA SER A 414 -10.74 16.19 3.79
C SER A 414 -12.08 16.59 3.17
N LEU A 415 -12.37 17.89 3.27
CA LEU A 415 -13.47 18.56 2.60
C LEU A 415 -12.90 19.64 1.69
N TRP A 416 -13.28 19.64 0.42
CA TRP A 416 -12.90 20.68 -0.52
C TRP A 416 -14.12 21.35 -1.16
N LEU A 417 -13.99 22.65 -1.40
CA LEU A 417 -14.97 23.49 -2.08
C LEU A 417 -14.28 24.20 -3.22
N GLU A 418 -14.84 24.19 -4.41
CA GLU A 418 -14.30 24.86 -5.59
C GLU A 418 -15.34 25.79 -6.21
N PHE A 419 -14.91 27.03 -6.48
CA PHE A 419 -15.69 28.06 -7.13
C PHE A 419 -15.02 28.41 -8.45
N LYS A 420 -15.67 28.10 -9.57
CA LYS A 420 -15.18 28.32 -10.95
C LYS A 420 -16.11 29.26 -11.72
N PRO A 421 -16.06 30.57 -11.42
CA PRO A 421 -16.96 31.55 -12.06
C PRO A 421 -16.65 31.76 -13.55
N PHE A 422 -15.41 31.51 -13.98
CA PHE A 422 -14.95 31.56 -15.36
C PHE A 422 -14.23 30.25 -15.71
N GLU A 423 -14.26 29.85 -16.98
CA GLU A 423 -13.60 28.60 -17.41
C GLU A 423 -12.10 28.57 -17.12
N PHE A 424 -11.48 29.75 -17.11
CA PHE A 424 -10.04 29.93 -16.92
C PHE A 424 -9.61 30.25 -15.48
N LEU A 425 -10.55 30.43 -14.54
CA LEU A 425 -10.23 30.84 -13.16
C LEU A 425 -11.05 30.04 -12.15
N SER A 426 -10.37 29.35 -11.24
CA SER A 426 -11.01 28.69 -10.10
C SER A 426 -10.32 29.01 -8.78
N TYR A 427 -11.15 29.16 -7.73
CA TYR A 427 -10.70 29.21 -6.35
C TYR A 427 -11.10 27.93 -5.65
N LYS A 428 -10.15 27.30 -4.94
CA LYS A 428 -10.39 26.07 -4.19
C LYS A 428 -9.97 26.25 -2.73
N PHE A 429 -10.87 25.91 -1.85
CA PHE A 429 -10.64 25.69 -0.42
C PHE A 429 -10.49 24.18 -0.18
N ASN A 430 -9.52 23.77 0.65
CA ASN A 430 -9.36 22.41 1.13
C ASN A 430 -9.07 22.44 2.63
N GLY A 431 -9.88 21.72 3.40
CA GLY A 431 -9.68 21.52 4.84
C GLY A 431 -9.57 20.03 5.14
N GLY A 432 -8.55 19.63 5.90
CA GLY A 432 -8.28 18.23 6.18
C GLY A 432 -7.89 17.98 7.61
N ILE A 433 -8.19 16.77 8.09
CA ILE A 433 -7.79 16.24 9.40
C ILE A 433 -7.19 14.86 9.25
N ASP A 434 -6.24 14.53 10.12
CA ASP A 434 -5.67 13.19 10.24
C ASP A 434 -5.39 12.91 11.72
N LEU A 435 -6.22 12.07 12.32
CA LEU A 435 -6.28 11.80 13.75
C LEU A 435 -5.83 10.36 14.01
N TYR A 436 -4.83 10.21 14.87
CA TYR A 436 -4.33 8.93 15.33
C TYR A 436 -4.58 8.75 16.82
N PHE A 437 -5.08 7.60 17.19
CA PHE A 437 -5.24 7.15 18.56
C PHE A 437 -4.56 5.78 18.69
N TYR A 438 -3.38 5.77 19.29
CA TYR A 438 -2.54 4.60 19.40
C TYR A 438 -2.47 4.14 20.85
N GLU A 439 -2.66 2.85 21.07
CA GLU A 439 -2.54 2.20 22.37
C GLU A 439 -1.49 1.10 22.28
N ASN A 440 -0.56 1.09 23.22
CA ASN A 440 0.45 0.05 23.41
C ASN A 440 0.24 -0.59 24.77
N SER A 441 0.05 -1.89 24.78
CA SER A 441 -0.03 -2.73 25.98
C SER A 441 1.13 -3.70 25.98
N TRP A 442 1.98 -3.61 26.97
CA TRP A 442 3.10 -4.52 27.14
C TRP A 442 3.03 -5.16 28.53
N PHE A 443 3.33 -6.45 28.60
CA PHE A 443 3.45 -7.20 29.83
C PHE A 443 4.61 -8.18 29.71
N ARG A 444 5.37 -8.34 30.78
CA ARG A 444 6.37 -9.38 30.94
C ARG A 444 6.10 -10.14 32.24
N GLY A 445 5.95 -11.46 32.12
CA GLY A 445 5.85 -12.39 33.24
C GLY A 445 7.20 -12.74 33.85
N GLU A 446 7.15 -13.57 34.85
CA GLU A 446 8.32 -14.13 35.51
C GLU A 446 8.88 -15.29 34.68
N GLY A 447 10.21 -15.34 34.52
CA GLY A 447 10.89 -16.40 33.78
C GLY A 447 12.09 -15.90 33.02
N ASN A 448 12.89 -16.83 32.50
CA ASN A 448 14.08 -16.55 31.73
C ASN A 448 14.01 -17.16 30.34
N TRP A 449 14.55 -16.46 29.35
CA TRP A 449 14.70 -16.95 27.97
C TRP A 449 16.15 -16.98 27.49
N THR A 450 17.09 -16.55 28.35
CA THR A 450 18.53 -16.57 28.07
C THR A 450 19.32 -16.77 29.35
N GLN A 451 20.56 -17.23 29.19
CA GLN A 451 21.50 -17.39 30.28
C GLN A 451 21.85 -16.04 30.94
N ASN A 452 22.08 -16.07 32.24
CA ASN A 452 22.45 -14.90 33.04
C ASN A 452 21.45 -13.73 32.98
N GLN A 453 20.22 -14.01 32.69
CA GLN A 453 19.16 -13.02 32.79
C GLN A 453 18.94 -12.72 34.29
N GLU A 454 18.99 -11.43 34.63
CA GLU A 454 18.64 -11.02 35.99
C GLU A 454 17.15 -11.36 36.25
N HIS A 455 16.90 -11.86 37.47
CA HIS A 455 15.52 -12.01 37.93
C HIS A 455 14.83 -10.64 37.89
N ARG A 456 13.67 -10.58 37.26
CA ARG A 456 12.86 -9.37 37.18
C ARG A 456 11.44 -9.67 37.57
N ASP A 457 10.89 -8.82 38.40
CA ASP A 457 9.49 -8.88 38.76
C ASP A 457 8.59 -8.76 37.53
N PRO A 458 7.40 -9.39 37.54
CA PRO A 458 6.41 -9.16 36.51
C PRO A 458 6.10 -7.68 36.32
N GLU A 459 6.13 -7.20 35.08
CA GLU A 459 5.98 -5.78 34.73
C GLU A 459 4.87 -5.59 33.68
N SER A 460 4.03 -4.59 33.89
CA SER A 460 3.11 -4.13 32.86
C SER A 460 3.32 -2.65 32.54
N GLN A 461 3.30 -2.33 31.26
CA GLN A 461 3.30 -0.96 30.74
C GLN A 461 2.08 -0.74 29.84
N LYS A 462 1.48 0.43 29.96
CA LYS A 462 0.43 0.91 29.09
C LYS A 462 0.83 2.29 28.56
N ALA A 463 0.73 2.49 27.25
CA ALA A 463 0.95 3.79 26.63
C ALA A 463 -0.23 4.15 25.73
N ARG A 464 -0.49 5.44 25.62
CA ARG A 464 -1.45 6.02 24.69
C ARG A 464 -0.84 7.25 24.05
N ASP A 465 -0.86 7.27 22.73
CA ASP A 465 -0.40 8.39 21.93
C ASP A 465 -1.56 8.91 21.08
N ASN A 466 -1.83 10.19 21.19
CA ASN A 466 -2.82 10.87 20.37
C ASN A 466 -2.10 11.84 19.44
N THR A 467 -2.42 11.82 18.16
CA THR A 467 -1.89 12.74 17.17
C THR A 467 -3.03 13.43 16.44
N TYR A 468 -2.97 14.75 16.35
CA TYR A 468 -3.94 15.60 15.68
C TYR A 468 -3.23 16.42 14.61
N ASN A 469 -3.49 16.11 13.34
CA ASN A 469 -3.00 16.88 12.20
C ASN A 469 -4.16 17.61 11.56
N MET A 470 -3.98 18.90 11.27
CA MET A 470 -4.94 19.72 10.56
C MET A 470 -4.26 20.40 9.37
N LEU A 471 -4.97 20.48 8.25
CA LEU A 471 -4.56 21.19 7.05
C LEU A 471 -5.68 22.14 6.61
N ILE A 472 -5.33 23.39 6.30
CA ILE A 472 -6.21 24.37 5.65
C ILE A 472 -5.45 24.95 4.46
N GLU A 473 -6.07 24.93 3.27
CA GLU A 473 -5.45 25.40 2.05
C GLU A 473 -6.42 26.28 1.25
N HIS A 474 -5.87 27.32 0.67
CA HIS A 474 -6.54 28.19 -0.27
C HIS A 474 -5.71 28.30 -1.53
N THR A 475 -6.29 27.98 -2.68
CA THR A 475 -5.60 28.08 -3.97
C THR A 475 -6.46 28.83 -4.98
N LEU A 476 -5.80 29.66 -5.79
CA LEU A 476 -6.37 30.31 -6.95
C LEU A 476 -5.64 29.77 -8.20
N ASN A 477 -6.39 29.13 -9.08
CA ASN A 477 -5.87 28.53 -10.30
C ASN A 477 -6.32 29.33 -11.52
N PHE A 478 -5.38 29.57 -12.42
CA PHE A 478 -5.60 30.22 -13.72
C PHE A 478 -5.10 29.28 -14.81
N ASN A 479 -5.96 29.00 -15.81
CA ASN A 479 -5.60 28.16 -16.96
C ASN A 479 -6.26 28.72 -18.21
N LYS A 480 -5.46 29.16 -19.20
CA LYS A 480 -5.98 29.79 -20.41
C LYS A 480 -5.06 29.68 -21.60
N ASP A 481 -5.67 29.42 -22.76
CA ASP A 481 -5.04 29.46 -24.07
C ASP A 481 -5.17 30.85 -24.71
N PHE A 482 -4.07 31.34 -25.29
CA PHE A 482 -3.99 32.57 -26.08
C PHE A 482 -3.34 32.26 -27.43
N GLY A 483 -4.10 31.66 -28.34
CA GLY A 483 -3.57 31.18 -29.61
C GLY A 483 -2.55 30.05 -29.41
N LYS A 484 -1.27 30.31 -29.73
CA LYS A 484 -0.17 29.34 -29.52
C LYS A 484 0.42 29.36 -28.11
N HIS A 485 -0.06 30.23 -27.23
CA HIS A 485 0.42 30.36 -25.86
C HIS A 485 -0.56 29.71 -24.89
N HIS A 486 -0.09 28.77 -24.11
CA HIS A 486 -0.83 28.20 -22.98
C HIS A 486 -0.21 28.66 -21.67
N VAL A 487 -1.02 29.18 -20.76
CA VAL A 487 -0.61 29.61 -19.42
C VAL A 487 -1.44 28.86 -18.39
N ASP A 488 -0.78 28.15 -17.52
CA ASP A 488 -1.35 27.49 -16.35
C ASP A 488 -0.60 27.96 -15.09
N ALA A 489 -1.32 28.54 -14.12
CA ALA A 489 -0.70 29.09 -12.92
C ALA A 489 -1.56 28.80 -11.69
N VAL A 490 -0.89 28.60 -10.56
CA VAL A 490 -1.52 28.50 -9.23
C VAL A 490 -0.78 29.39 -8.25
N VAL A 491 -1.54 30.07 -7.41
CA VAL A 491 -1.04 30.73 -6.19
C VAL A 491 -1.87 30.26 -5.00
N GLY A 492 -1.25 30.12 -3.84
CA GLY A 492 -1.97 29.64 -2.68
C GLY A 492 -1.27 29.88 -1.35
N THR A 493 -2.01 29.61 -0.31
CA THR A 493 -1.52 29.58 1.07
C THR A 493 -1.99 28.30 1.75
N THR A 494 -1.13 27.76 2.61
CA THR A 494 -1.45 26.57 3.41
C THR A 494 -1.14 26.85 4.86
N TYR A 495 -2.01 26.37 5.76
CA TYR A 495 -1.77 26.31 7.20
C TYR A 495 -1.83 24.85 7.64
N GLN A 496 -0.82 24.42 8.38
CA GLN A 496 -0.73 23.10 8.97
C GLN A 496 -0.50 23.23 10.46
N HIS A 497 -1.21 22.39 11.21
CA HIS A 497 -1.04 22.26 12.65
C HIS A 497 -0.85 20.79 12.99
N HIS A 498 0.10 20.51 13.85
CA HIS A 498 0.41 19.17 14.36
C HIS A 498 0.51 19.24 15.86
N GLU A 499 -0.21 18.37 16.53
CA GLU A 499 -0.16 18.15 17.97
C GLU A 499 -0.02 16.66 18.24
N TRP A 500 0.89 16.31 19.13
CA TRP A 500 1.07 14.96 19.63
C TRP A 500 1.09 14.99 21.15
N GLU A 501 0.32 14.11 21.76
CA GLU A 501 0.30 13.87 23.19
C GLU A 501 0.56 12.39 23.47
N GLY A 502 1.58 12.11 24.30
CA GLY A 502 1.91 10.75 24.76
C GLY A 502 1.78 10.62 26.26
N LEU A 503 1.14 9.55 26.70
CA LEU A 503 1.01 9.15 28.09
C LEU A 503 1.45 7.69 28.23
N TRP A 504 2.34 7.39 29.18
CA TRP A 504 2.62 6.01 29.56
C TRP A 504 2.66 5.85 31.08
N ALA A 505 2.41 4.61 31.51
CA ALA A 505 2.53 4.20 32.91
C ALA A 505 2.98 2.77 33.01
N SER A 506 3.74 2.44 34.07
CA SER A 506 4.16 1.08 34.40
C SER A 506 4.09 0.79 35.88
N ARG A 507 4.02 -0.49 36.20
CA ARG A 507 4.16 -1.06 37.55
C ARG A 507 4.85 -2.42 37.51
N LEU A 508 5.36 -2.84 38.65
CA LEU A 508 5.94 -4.15 38.90
C LEU A 508 5.11 -4.96 39.89
N ASN A 509 5.46 -6.25 40.03
CA ASN A 509 4.91 -7.20 41.00
C ASN A 509 3.41 -7.43 40.80
N PHE A 510 3.07 -7.98 39.64
CA PHE A 510 1.68 -8.36 39.33
C PHE A 510 1.33 -9.71 39.92
N PRO A 511 0.13 -9.85 40.53
CA PRO A 511 -0.30 -11.10 41.09
C PRO A 511 -0.68 -12.12 40.01
N MET A 512 -0.28 -13.37 40.20
CA MET A 512 -0.72 -14.50 39.40
C MET A 512 -2.10 -14.98 39.92
N LEU A 513 -3.00 -15.27 38.99
CA LEU A 513 -4.32 -15.82 39.26
C LEU A 513 -4.23 -17.34 39.48
N GLY A 514 -5.24 -17.94 40.04
CA GLY A 514 -5.26 -19.39 40.33
C GLY A 514 -5.21 -20.30 39.10
N ASN A 515 -5.40 -19.76 37.89
CA ASN A 515 -5.26 -20.45 36.60
C ASN A 515 -3.86 -20.31 35.97
N GLY A 516 -2.93 -19.62 36.63
CA GLY A 516 -1.59 -19.37 36.13
C GLY A 516 -1.41 -18.09 35.30
N ASP A 517 -2.48 -17.36 34.99
CA ASP A 517 -2.41 -16.08 34.29
C ASP A 517 -2.10 -14.93 35.24
N TYR A 518 -1.54 -13.84 34.73
CA TYR A 518 -1.34 -12.61 35.49
C TYR A 518 -2.53 -11.66 35.35
N LEU A 519 -2.85 -10.98 36.46
CA LEU A 519 -3.80 -9.84 36.41
C LEU A 519 -3.07 -8.59 35.93
N THR A 520 -3.05 -8.34 34.62
CA THR A 520 -2.21 -7.31 33.96
C THR A 520 -2.74 -5.88 33.96
N VAL A 521 -3.87 -5.60 34.64
CA VAL A 521 -4.36 -4.22 34.81
C VAL A 521 -3.39 -3.43 35.68
N LEU A 522 -3.00 -2.22 35.29
CA LEU A 522 -1.97 -1.45 36.00
C LEU A 522 -2.20 -1.35 37.51
N ASN A 523 -3.45 -1.23 37.93
CA ASN A 523 -3.80 -1.12 39.35
C ASN A 523 -3.49 -2.38 40.18
N ALA A 524 -3.28 -3.52 39.53
CA ALA A 524 -2.91 -4.77 40.22
C ALA A 524 -1.42 -4.84 40.57
N GLY A 525 -0.58 -4.06 39.88
CA GLY A 525 0.85 -3.96 40.20
C GLY A 525 1.09 -3.32 41.57
N GLN A 526 1.97 -3.95 42.38
CA GLN A 526 2.13 -3.64 43.81
C GLN A 526 3.29 -2.70 44.10
N SER A 527 4.20 -2.49 43.13
CA SER A 527 5.41 -1.69 43.35
C SER A 527 5.84 -0.92 42.10
N ASN A 528 6.82 -0.02 42.28
CA ASN A 528 7.50 0.77 41.25
C ASN A 528 6.52 1.48 40.30
N GLN A 529 5.60 2.26 40.85
CA GLN A 529 4.67 3.05 40.06
C GLN A 529 5.40 4.16 39.31
N GLN A 530 5.35 4.12 37.98
CA GLN A 530 5.95 5.13 37.11
C GLN A 530 4.91 5.63 36.10
N ASN A 531 5.01 6.90 35.73
CA ASN A 531 4.23 7.49 34.65
C ASN A 531 4.94 8.71 34.07
N SER A 532 4.61 9.04 32.83
CA SER A 532 5.06 10.26 32.17
C SER A 532 4.01 10.72 31.16
N ASN A 533 3.91 12.04 30.99
CA ASN A 533 3.13 12.67 29.92
C ASN A 533 4.05 13.63 29.16
N SER A 534 3.92 13.69 27.85
CA SER A 534 4.65 14.59 26.96
C SER A 534 3.71 15.13 25.90
N ILE A 535 3.87 16.42 25.58
CA ILE A 535 3.12 17.12 24.53
C ILE A 535 4.11 17.77 23.57
N SER A 536 3.85 17.67 22.28
CA SER A 536 4.60 18.35 21.23
C SER A 536 3.63 18.99 20.25
N GLU A 537 3.80 20.29 19.99
CA GLU A 537 2.97 21.05 19.09
C GLU A 537 3.82 21.84 18.11
N ASN A 538 3.39 21.89 16.86
CA ASN A 538 4.03 22.76 15.87
C ASN A 538 3.03 23.19 14.79
N ALA A 539 3.30 24.35 14.20
CA ALA A 539 2.51 24.89 13.11
C ALA A 539 3.40 25.35 11.95
N MET A 540 2.84 25.34 10.76
CA MET A 540 3.50 25.85 9.57
C MET A 540 2.52 26.62 8.69
N ILE A 541 2.94 27.82 8.28
CA ILE A 541 2.27 28.63 7.27
C ILE A 541 3.14 28.69 6.02
N SER A 542 2.52 28.51 4.84
CA SER A 542 3.24 28.55 3.58
C SER A 542 2.51 29.38 2.54
N TYR A 543 3.31 30.09 1.73
CA TYR A 543 2.87 30.79 0.53
C TYR A 543 3.53 30.14 -0.67
N LEU A 544 2.76 29.82 -1.68
CA LEU A 544 3.24 29.09 -2.85
C LEU A 544 2.72 29.72 -4.15
N GLY A 545 3.51 29.53 -5.21
CA GLY A 545 3.12 29.89 -6.56
C GLY A 545 3.85 29.02 -7.57
N ARG A 546 3.15 28.60 -8.61
CA ARG A 546 3.72 27.90 -9.75
C ARG A 546 3.09 28.44 -11.01
N ALA A 547 3.89 28.60 -12.05
CA ALA A 547 3.43 28.97 -13.37
C ALA A 547 4.08 28.04 -14.40
N ASN A 548 3.27 27.53 -15.31
CA ASN A 548 3.68 26.77 -16.48
C ASN A 548 3.30 27.59 -17.72
N TYR A 549 4.25 27.74 -18.61
CA TYR A 549 4.05 28.40 -19.89
C TYR A 549 4.46 27.47 -21.01
N ILE A 550 3.57 27.26 -21.96
CA ILE A 550 3.81 26.43 -23.14
C ILE A 550 3.60 27.25 -24.39
N TYR A 551 4.53 27.19 -25.33
CA TYR A 551 4.45 27.87 -26.63
C TYR A 551 4.48 26.86 -27.77
N ASP A 552 3.42 26.84 -28.59
CA ASP A 552 3.25 26.04 -29.82
C ASP A 552 3.47 24.53 -29.56
N ASP A 553 3.13 24.05 -28.36
CA ASP A 553 3.35 22.66 -27.86
C ASP A 553 4.81 22.15 -28.01
N LYS A 554 5.78 23.11 -28.10
CA LYS A 554 7.21 22.83 -28.33
C LYS A 554 8.12 23.32 -27.22
N TYR A 555 7.79 24.45 -26.61
CA TYR A 555 8.64 25.06 -25.58
C TYR A 555 7.87 25.12 -24.27
N TYR A 556 8.46 24.52 -23.25
CA TYR A 556 7.87 24.39 -21.93
C TYR A 556 8.74 25.12 -20.92
N LEU A 557 8.15 25.99 -20.12
CA LEU A 557 8.80 26.69 -19.02
C LEU A 557 7.97 26.55 -17.76
N THR A 558 8.59 26.07 -16.68
CA THR A 558 7.95 25.97 -15.35
C THR A 558 8.75 26.80 -14.36
N ALA A 559 8.07 27.63 -13.58
CA ALA A 559 8.64 28.35 -12.45
C ALA A 559 7.82 28.03 -11.20
N THR A 560 8.49 27.68 -10.09
CA THR A 560 7.86 27.40 -8.80
C THR A 560 8.53 28.20 -7.71
N PHE A 561 7.73 28.81 -6.84
CA PHE A 561 8.16 29.53 -5.66
C PHE A 561 7.37 29.05 -4.45
N ARG A 562 8.06 28.84 -3.34
CA ARG A 562 7.43 28.54 -2.04
C ARG A 562 8.23 29.19 -0.91
N ARG A 563 7.50 29.71 0.07
CA ARG A 563 8.06 30.22 1.32
C ARG A 563 7.31 29.58 2.49
N ASP A 564 8.04 28.93 3.36
CA ASP A 564 7.53 28.29 4.56
C ASP A 564 7.99 29.06 5.81
N GLY A 565 7.07 29.29 6.74
CA GLY A 565 7.32 29.75 8.10
C GLY A 565 6.86 28.68 9.07
N THR A 566 7.73 28.24 9.96
CA THR A 566 7.43 27.18 10.94
C THR A 566 7.73 27.62 12.35
N SER A 567 7.00 27.07 13.33
CA SER A 567 7.23 27.24 14.76
C SER A 567 8.30 26.31 15.34
N ARG A 568 8.89 25.42 14.49
CA ARG A 568 9.98 24.50 14.87
C ARG A 568 11.32 25.21 14.95
#